data_cbf2f23af5d06fb27810cf98adbeb990
#
_entry.id   cbf2f23af5d06fb27810cf98adbeb990
#
_cell.length_a   1.000
_cell.length_b   1.000
_cell.length_c   1.000
_cell.angle_alpha   90.00
_cell.angle_beta   90.00
_cell.angle_gamma   90.00
#
_symmetry.space_group_name_H-M   'P 1'
#
loop_
_entity.id
_entity.type
_entity.pdbx_description
1 polymer ?
#
loop_
_entity_poly.entity_id
_entity_poly.type
_entity_poly.pdbx_seq_one_letter_code
_entity_poly.pdbx_strand_id
1 'polypeptide(L)'
;TNVNEEQLMELAPDVIISSRSAEECDSLQADTGIPVIGITYQNQLFTDNVYTSITCVGEALGTQDHAQEVVSKLKEWDADLKARTADIPDVDKPSVYVGAVNYKGAKSFTGTYANYAPLVELGAKNVADETDQKAAIDVDLEQIGNWDPDFMFLNAGNMGLMKTDYANNKAFFDDLKAFKEGNLYTQPFFNFNGTNIDAGICDTYFIGATIYPDKFADVDLKAKYSEIYTTLLGVDFYQAMQQSGAGLVKKYSMDAQAFAAHMAKLRAAGASLLGG
;
A
#
# COMPACT_ATOMS: atom_id res chain seq x y z
N THR A 1 8.90 15.78 -13.11
CA THR A 1 9.27 15.63 -14.54
C THR A 1 8.47 16.66 -15.29
N ASN A 2 9.13 17.54 -16.05
CA ASN A 2 8.42 18.50 -16.88
C ASN A 2 7.74 17.75 -18.03
N VAL A 3 6.50 18.11 -18.32
CA VAL A 3 5.78 17.63 -19.50
C VAL A 3 6.38 18.32 -20.72
N ASN A 4 6.61 17.57 -21.78
CA ASN A 4 7.02 18.13 -23.06
C ASN A 4 5.77 18.38 -23.91
N GLU A 5 5.30 19.62 -23.93
CA GLU A 5 4.07 20.04 -24.60
C GLU A 5 4.16 19.88 -26.13
N GLU A 6 5.34 20.11 -26.72
CA GLU A 6 5.55 19.89 -28.16
C GLU A 6 5.34 18.42 -28.54
N GLN A 7 5.87 17.49 -27.72
CA GLN A 7 5.64 16.05 -27.92
C GLN A 7 4.17 15.66 -27.70
N LEU A 8 3.49 16.28 -26.74
CA LEU A 8 2.05 16.03 -26.54
C LEU A 8 1.22 16.51 -27.74
N MET A 9 1.52 17.69 -28.28
CA MET A 9 0.84 18.19 -29.46
C MET A 9 1.14 17.34 -30.70
N GLU A 10 2.35 16.79 -30.83
CA GLU A 10 2.72 15.88 -31.91
C GLU A 10 1.99 14.53 -31.80
N LEU A 11 1.86 14.00 -30.56
CA LEU A 11 1.11 12.77 -30.29
C LEU A 11 -0.40 12.95 -30.50
N ALA A 12 -0.90 14.17 -30.33
CA ALA A 12 -2.30 14.57 -30.50
C ALA A 12 -3.29 13.59 -29.83
N PRO A 13 -3.18 13.28 -28.52
CA PRO A 13 -4.15 12.44 -27.84
C PRO A 13 -5.51 13.12 -27.75
N ASP A 14 -6.57 12.35 -27.69
CA ASP A 14 -7.94 12.87 -27.52
C ASP A 14 -8.16 13.48 -26.13
N VAL A 15 -7.46 12.99 -25.10
CA VAL A 15 -7.56 13.44 -23.72
C VAL A 15 -6.27 13.15 -22.96
N ILE A 16 -5.92 14.03 -22.01
CA ILE A 16 -4.83 13.84 -21.06
C ILE A 16 -5.43 13.56 -19.68
N ILE A 17 -4.99 12.48 -19.02
CA ILE A 17 -5.34 12.19 -17.63
C ILE A 17 -4.12 12.52 -16.77
N SER A 18 -4.28 13.39 -15.77
CA SER A 18 -3.18 13.95 -15.00
C SER A 18 -3.50 13.97 -13.50
N SER A 19 -2.52 13.64 -12.67
CA SER A 19 -2.59 13.79 -11.20
C SER A 19 -1.89 15.05 -10.69
N ARG A 20 -1.70 16.03 -11.55
CA ARG A 20 -1.14 17.35 -11.22
C ARG A 20 -2.17 18.24 -10.53
N SER A 21 -1.74 19.39 -10.01
CA SER A 21 -2.64 20.40 -9.48
C SER A 21 -3.63 20.89 -10.54
N ALA A 22 -4.76 21.45 -10.10
CA ALA A 22 -5.76 22.00 -11.01
C ALA A 22 -5.16 23.10 -11.91
N GLU A 23 -4.33 23.99 -11.32
CA GLU A 23 -3.64 25.06 -12.07
C GLU A 23 -2.71 24.50 -13.16
N GLU A 24 -1.96 23.43 -12.86
CA GLU A 24 -1.09 22.78 -13.85
C GLU A 24 -1.90 22.08 -14.95
N CYS A 25 -3.03 21.48 -14.62
CA CYS A 25 -3.93 20.87 -15.58
C CYS A 25 -4.55 21.92 -16.50
N ASP A 26 -5.02 23.04 -15.94
CA ASP A 26 -5.60 24.16 -16.70
C ASP A 26 -4.56 24.80 -17.64
N SER A 27 -3.33 25.01 -17.17
CA SER A 27 -2.22 25.50 -17.99
C SER A 27 -1.93 24.54 -19.14
N LEU A 28 -1.77 23.25 -18.83
CA LEU A 28 -1.48 22.21 -19.84
C LEU A 28 -2.58 22.15 -20.92
N GLN A 29 -3.84 22.26 -20.53
CA GLN A 29 -4.96 22.31 -21.47
C GLN A 29 -4.91 23.58 -22.33
N ALA A 30 -4.63 24.73 -21.73
CA ALA A 30 -4.55 26.00 -22.47
C ALA A 30 -3.39 26.02 -23.47
N ASP A 31 -2.23 25.47 -23.08
CA ASP A 31 -1.00 25.48 -23.88
C ASP A 31 -1.04 24.46 -25.04
N THR A 32 -1.69 23.32 -24.82
CA THR A 32 -1.77 22.24 -25.82
C THR A 32 -3.06 22.22 -26.64
N GLY A 33 -4.12 22.81 -26.13
CA GLY A 33 -5.48 22.71 -26.70
C GLY A 33 -6.11 21.31 -26.56
N ILE A 34 -5.48 20.38 -25.81
CA ILE A 34 -5.96 19.02 -25.58
C ILE A 34 -6.74 19.00 -24.27
N PRO A 35 -7.94 18.41 -24.19
CA PRO A 35 -8.69 18.28 -22.95
C PRO A 35 -7.86 17.58 -21.85
N VAL A 36 -7.86 18.14 -20.62
CA VAL A 36 -7.13 17.57 -19.48
C VAL A 36 -8.10 17.21 -18.37
N ILE A 37 -8.07 15.98 -17.88
CA ILE A 37 -8.81 15.52 -16.70
C ILE A 37 -7.84 15.43 -15.54
N GLY A 38 -8.04 16.30 -14.54
CA GLY A 38 -7.35 16.21 -13.24
C GLY A 38 -7.95 15.10 -12.38
N ILE A 39 -7.11 14.18 -11.90
CA ILE A 39 -7.51 13.12 -10.97
C ILE A 39 -6.78 13.24 -9.64
N THR A 40 -7.45 12.91 -8.53
CA THR A 40 -6.89 12.98 -7.19
C THR A 40 -7.13 11.65 -6.47
N TYR A 41 -6.04 10.91 -6.21
CA TYR A 41 -6.12 9.59 -5.61
C TYR A 41 -4.91 9.23 -4.71
N GLN A 42 -3.88 10.09 -4.67
CA GLN A 42 -2.64 9.79 -3.95
C GLN A 42 -2.90 9.57 -2.46
N ASN A 43 -2.39 8.44 -1.94
CA ASN A 43 -2.54 8.01 -0.56
C ASN A 43 -4.00 7.96 -0.07
N GLN A 44 -4.93 7.60 -0.96
CA GLN A 44 -6.35 7.47 -0.67
C GLN A 44 -6.86 6.13 -1.21
N LEU A 45 -7.80 5.51 -0.50
CA LEU A 45 -8.42 4.24 -0.92
C LEU A 45 -9.92 4.41 -1.20
N PHE A 46 -10.69 4.81 -0.19
CA PHE A 46 -12.15 4.86 -0.24
C PHE A 46 -12.67 6.29 0.01
N THR A 47 -12.34 7.20 -0.88
CA THR A 47 -12.73 8.61 -0.74
C THR A 47 -13.53 9.09 -1.94
N ASP A 48 -14.29 10.16 -1.76
CA ASP A 48 -15.04 10.79 -2.85
C ASP A 48 -14.11 11.25 -3.99
N ASN A 49 -12.87 11.64 -3.68
CA ASN A 49 -11.89 12.00 -4.70
C ASN A 49 -11.55 10.80 -5.61
N VAL A 50 -11.34 9.61 -5.02
CA VAL A 50 -11.10 8.38 -5.77
C VAL A 50 -12.32 8.03 -6.62
N TYR A 51 -13.51 8.05 -6.04
CA TYR A 51 -14.75 7.73 -6.75
C TYR A 51 -15.01 8.69 -7.90
N THR A 52 -14.86 10.00 -7.67
CA THR A 52 -15.01 11.03 -8.69
C THR A 52 -13.97 10.86 -9.80
N SER A 53 -12.71 10.61 -9.45
CA SER A 53 -11.64 10.38 -10.44
C SER A 53 -11.96 9.20 -11.36
N ILE A 54 -12.41 8.08 -10.82
CA ILE A 54 -12.81 6.90 -11.60
C ILE A 54 -14.00 7.23 -12.51
N THR A 55 -15.01 7.92 -11.96
CA THR A 55 -16.21 8.28 -12.72
C THR A 55 -15.88 9.22 -13.88
N CYS A 56 -15.10 10.28 -13.64
CA CYS A 56 -14.69 11.22 -14.69
C CYS A 56 -13.89 10.55 -15.81
N VAL A 57 -12.98 9.64 -15.46
CA VAL A 57 -12.22 8.88 -16.46
C VAL A 57 -13.14 7.96 -17.25
N GLY A 58 -14.08 7.28 -16.56
CA GLY A 58 -15.07 6.43 -17.22
C GLY A 58 -15.96 7.18 -18.20
N GLU A 59 -16.39 8.39 -17.83
CA GLU A 59 -17.17 9.27 -18.72
C GLU A 59 -16.38 9.68 -19.95
N ALA A 60 -15.15 10.11 -19.76
CA ALA A 60 -14.28 10.55 -20.86
C ALA A 60 -13.95 9.43 -21.86
N LEU A 61 -13.80 8.21 -21.36
CA LEU A 61 -13.47 7.04 -22.18
C LEU A 61 -14.71 6.28 -22.71
N GLY A 62 -15.92 6.71 -22.36
CA GLY A 62 -17.16 6.03 -22.76
C GLY A 62 -17.37 4.68 -22.06
N THR A 63 -16.81 4.50 -20.86
CA THR A 63 -16.85 3.27 -20.04
C THR A 63 -17.58 3.49 -18.71
N GLN A 64 -18.64 4.31 -18.71
CA GLN A 64 -19.37 4.73 -17.52
C GLN A 64 -19.89 3.55 -16.68
N ASP A 65 -20.46 2.54 -17.32
CA ASP A 65 -21.04 1.38 -16.64
C ASP A 65 -19.94 0.64 -15.84
N HIS A 66 -18.77 0.41 -16.45
CA HIS A 66 -17.65 -0.22 -15.78
C HIS A 66 -17.10 0.65 -14.62
N ALA A 67 -16.98 1.95 -14.81
CA ALA A 67 -16.57 2.87 -13.75
C ALA A 67 -17.53 2.82 -12.55
N GLN A 68 -18.85 2.74 -12.79
CA GLN A 68 -19.85 2.59 -11.74
C GLN A 68 -19.76 1.25 -11.02
N GLU A 69 -19.49 0.15 -11.72
CA GLU A 69 -19.25 -1.17 -11.12
C GLU A 69 -18.04 -1.12 -10.19
N VAL A 70 -16.92 -0.54 -10.64
CA VAL A 70 -15.70 -0.38 -9.83
C VAL A 70 -15.98 0.46 -8.58
N VAL A 71 -16.60 1.63 -8.73
CA VAL A 71 -16.95 2.50 -7.59
C VAL A 71 -17.88 1.79 -6.61
N SER A 72 -18.84 1.01 -7.10
CA SER A 72 -19.75 0.23 -6.25
C SER A 72 -18.99 -0.82 -5.43
N LYS A 73 -18.02 -1.50 -6.03
CA LYS A 73 -17.17 -2.47 -5.33
C LYS A 73 -16.25 -1.80 -4.29
N LEU A 74 -15.67 -0.66 -4.60
CA LEU A 74 -14.89 0.10 -3.63
C LEU A 74 -15.72 0.48 -2.41
N LYS A 75 -16.95 0.95 -2.61
CA LYS A 75 -17.88 1.27 -1.51
C LYS A 75 -18.31 0.05 -0.71
N GLU A 76 -18.46 -1.11 -1.36
CA GLU A 76 -18.77 -2.38 -0.68
C GLU A 76 -17.62 -2.80 0.25
N TRP A 77 -16.37 -2.76 -0.23
CA TRP A 77 -15.18 -3.07 0.59
C TRP A 77 -14.96 -2.09 1.73
N ASP A 78 -15.16 -0.79 1.48
CA ASP A 78 -15.11 0.25 2.52
C ASP A 78 -16.13 -0.03 3.64
N ALA A 79 -17.38 -0.31 3.26
CA ALA A 79 -18.44 -0.62 4.21
C ALA A 79 -18.16 -1.92 5.00
N ASP A 80 -17.63 -2.96 4.35
CA ASP A 80 -17.25 -4.20 5.01
C ASP A 80 -16.13 -3.97 6.04
N LEU A 81 -15.05 -3.29 5.67
CA LEU A 81 -13.91 -2.99 6.56
C LEU A 81 -14.35 -2.16 7.77
N LYS A 82 -15.12 -1.11 7.56
CA LYS A 82 -15.65 -0.25 8.63
C LYS A 82 -16.59 -1.01 9.57
N ALA A 83 -17.48 -1.84 9.02
CA ALA A 83 -18.41 -2.63 9.83
C ALA A 83 -17.68 -3.63 10.75
N ARG A 84 -16.54 -4.19 10.30
CA ARG A 84 -15.74 -5.14 11.09
C ARG A 84 -15.06 -4.51 12.29
N THR A 85 -14.71 -3.22 12.21
CA THR A 85 -13.87 -2.55 13.23
C THR A 85 -14.61 -1.47 14.03
N ALA A 86 -15.83 -1.10 13.63
CA ALA A 86 -16.59 0.01 14.22
C ALA A 86 -16.87 -0.12 15.72
N ASP A 87 -16.96 -1.34 16.24
CA ASP A 87 -17.27 -1.63 17.64
C ASP A 87 -16.02 -1.87 18.52
N ILE A 88 -14.80 -1.69 17.97
CA ILE A 88 -13.56 -1.88 18.71
C ILE A 88 -13.24 -0.60 19.49
N PRO A 89 -13.27 -0.64 20.84
CA PRO A 89 -12.90 0.51 21.65
C PRO A 89 -11.43 0.91 21.46
N ASP A 90 -11.11 2.19 21.57
CA ASP A 90 -9.73 2.67 21.37
C ASP A 90 -8.72 2.04 22.32
N VAL A 91 -9.15 1.68 23.53
CA VAL A 91 -8.32 1.00 24.56
C VAL A 91 -7.90 -0.42 24.13
N ASP A 92 -8.70 -1.06 23.27
CA ASP A 92 -8.46 -2.43 22.80
C ASP A 92 -7.71 -2.46 21.44
N LYS A 93 -7.43 -1.31 20.87
CA LYS A 93 -6.69 -1.20 19.60
C LYS A 93 -5.20 -1.36 19.84
N PRO A 94 -4.57 -2.38 19.22
CA PRO A 94 -3.11 -2.51 19.31
C PRO A 94 -2.41 -1.37 18.58
N SER A 95 -1.22 -1.02 19.05
CA SER A 95 -0.37 -0.04 18.39
C SER A 95 0.35 -0.65 17.19
N VAL A 96 0.31 0.05 16.05
CA VAL A 96 0.84 -0.44 14.78
C VAL A 96 1.88 0.53 14.24
N TYR A 97 2.98 -0.01 13.75
CA TYR A 97 4.02 0.71 13.02
C TYR A 97 4.09 0.20 11.58
N VAL A 98 4.04 1.09 10.61
CA VAL A 98 4.32 0.79 9.20
C VAL A 98 5.71 1.28 8.88
N GLY A 99 6.63 0.35 8.58
CA GLY A 99 8.04 0.67 8.44
C GLY A 99 8.63 0.36 7.07
N ALA A 100 9.86 0.83 6.88
CA ALA A 100 10.64 0.63 5.67
C ALA A 100 9.96 1.22 4.41
N VAL A 101 9.14 2.25 4.57
CA VAL A 101 8.53 2.96 3.43
C VAL A 101 9.56 3.84 2.72
N ASN A 102 9.36 4.07 1.43
CA ASN A 102 10.21 4.98 0.67
C ASN A 102 9.86 6.43 1.00
N TYR A 103 10.89 7.19 1.40
CA TYR A 103 10.78 8.63 1.60
C TYR A 103 12.08 9.30 1.14
N LYS A 104 12.01 10.06 0.04
CA LYS A 104 13.21 10.63 -0.61
C LYS A 104 14.30 9.57 -0.87
N GLY A 105 13.87 8.39 -1.32
CA GLY A 105 14.68 7.19 -1.51
C GLY A 105 14.22 6.02 -0.65
N ALA A 106 14.85 4.87 -0.83
CA ALA A 106 14.58 3.67 -0.04
C ALA A 106 15.05 3.86 1.42
N LYS A 107 14.22 3.47 2.37
CA LYS A 107 14.51 3.55 3.81
C LYS A 107 14.48 2.15 4.43
N SER A 108 15.23 2.02 5.53
CA SER A 108 15.14 0.90 6.45
C SER A 108 13.94 1.10 7.40
N PHE A 109 14.05 0.61 8.62
CA PHE A 109 12.98 0.75 9.63
C PHE A 109 12.56 2.19 9.88
N THR A 110 13.43 3.17 9.71
CA THR A 110 13.18 4.59 10.01
C THR A 110 12.19 5.27 9.07
N GLY A 111 12.00 4.75 7.86
CA GLY A 111 10.96 5.26 6.96
C GLY A 111 9.58 4.79 7.41
N THR A 112 8.68 5.71 7.74
CA THR A 112 7.30 5.42 8.17
C THR A 112 6.28 6.31 7.47
N TYR A 113 5.01 6.14 7.76
CA TYR A 113 3.92 6.89 7.12
C TYR A 113 2.85 7.27 8.14
N ALA A 114 2.70 8.57 8.41
CA ALA A 114 1.60 9.09 9.20
C ALA A 114 0.32 9.19 8.35
N ASN A 115 -0.85 8.93 8.95
CA ASN A 115 -2.12 8.75 8.25
C ASN A 115 -2.03 7.71 7.11
N TYR A 116 -1.41 6.57 7.40
CA TYR A 116 -1.32 5.47 6.44
C TYR A 116 -2.72 4.96 6.09
N ALA A 117 -3.15 5.11 4.83
CA ALA A 117 -4.53 4.87 4.44
C ALA A 117 -5.09 3.52 4.90
N PRO A 118 -4.41 2.36 4.76
CA PRO A 118 -4.92 1.09 5.29
C PRO A 118 -5.22 1.09 6.79
N LEU A 119 -4.44 1.81 7.62
CA LEU A 119 -4.70 1.91 9.06
C LEU A 119 -5.83 2.87 9.37
N VAL A 120 -5.96 3.95 8.59
CA VAL A 120 -7.07 4.91 8.69
C VAL A 120 -8.41 4.20 8.41
N GLU A 121 -8.49 3.39 7.35
CA GLU A 121 -9.72 2.68 6.99
C GLU A 121 -10.14 1.63 8.03
N LEU A 122 -9.18 1.07 8.77
CA LEU A 122 -9.44 0.17 9.90
C LEU A 122 -9.71 0.89 11.21
N GLY A 123 -9.56 2.22 11.26
CA GLY A 123 -9.56 2.96 12.52
C GLY A 123 -8.50 2.45 13.50
N ALA A 124 -7.37 1.91 13.00
CA ALA A 124 -6.31 1.33 13.80
C ALA A 124 -5.38 2.41 14.37
N LYS A 125 -4.66 2.08 15.45
CA LYS A 125 -3.74 2.99 16.12
C LYS A 125 -2.38 2.98 15.43
N ASN A 126 -2.14 3.91 14.50
CA ASN A 126 -0.82 4.12 13.88
C ASN A 126 0.04 4.99 14.80
N VAL A 127 1.17 4.47 15.28
CA VAL A 127 2.05 5.24 16.18
C VAL A 127 2.68 6.46 15.50
N ALA A 128 2.86 6.43 14.18
CA ALA A 128 3.41 7.55 13.43
C ALA A 128 2.47 8.79 13.39
N ASP A 129 1.16 8.60 13.70
CA ASP A 129 0.19 9.70 13.72
C ASP A 129 0.43 10.68 14.89
N GLU A 130 1.21 10.27 15.92
CA GLU A 130 1.64 11.15 17.00
C GLU A 130 2.61 12.25 16.55
N THR A 131 3.13 12.18 15.34
CA THR A 131 4.08 13.19 14.80
C THR A 131 3.41 14.41 14.19
N ASP A 132 2.10 14.51 14.17
CA ASP A 132 1.32 15.56 13.49
C ASP A 132 1.60 15.69 11.98
N GLN A 133 2.32 14.73 11.40
CA GLN A 133 2.57 14.66 9.95
C GLN A 133 1.42 13.93 9.24
N LYS A 134 1.34 14.06 7.91
CA LYS A 134 0.27 13.42 7.10
C LYS A 134 0.81 12.72 5.84
N ALA A 135 2.03 12.24 5.90
CA ALA A 135 2.71 11.66 4.74
C ALA A 135 3.83 10.70 5.19
N ALA A 136 4.59 10.23 4.22
CA ALA A 136 5.83 9.51 4.50
C ALA A 136 6.84 10.42 5.20
N ILE A 137 7.41 9.94 6.28
CA ILE A 137 8.41 10.63 7.10
C ILE A 137 9.57 9.71 7.43
N ASP A 138 10.66 10.31 7.87
CA ASP A 138 11.82 9.61 8.41
C ASP A 138 11.90 9.90 9.92
N VAL A 139 12.00 8.88 10.73
CA VAL A 139 12.14 8.97 12.18
C VAL A 139 13.45 8.28 12.59
N ASP A 140 13.91 8.50 13.79
CA ASP A 140 15.07 7.77 14.31
C ASP A 140 14.66 6.49 15.07
N LEU A 141 15.64 5.65 15.37
CA LEU A 141 15.41 4.40 16.11
C LEU A 141 14.94 4.67 17.54
N GLU A 142 15.38 5.77 18.16
CA GLU A 142 14.95 6.17 19.51
C GLU A 142 13.43 6.41 19.54
N GLN A 143 12.90 7.10 18.53
CA GLN A 143 11.45 7.32 18.41
C GLN A 143 10.69 6.01 18.22
N ILE A 144 11.21 5.07 17.41
CA ILE A 144 10.60 3.74 17.28
C ILE A 144 10.62 3.00 18.62
N GLY A 145 11.72 3.09 19.37
CA GLY A 145 11.83 2.52 20.71
C GLY A 145 10.87 3.13 21.72
N ASN A 146 10.65 4.44 21.65
CA ASN A 146 9.68 5.13 22.51
C ASN A 146 8.24 4.72 22.22
N TRP A 147 7.90 4.46 20.98
CA TRP A 147 6.58 3.96 20.58
C TRP A 147 6.37 2.49 20.95
N ASP A 148 7.41 1.68 20.88
CA ASP A 148 7.41 0.24 21.15
C ASP A 148 6.13 -0.48 20.65
N PRO A 149 5.87 -0.50 19.33
CA PRO A 149 4.60 -0.92 18.77
C PRO A 149 4.31 -2.42 19.00
N ASP A 150 3.01 -2.76 19.12
CA ASP A 150 2.56 -4.15 19.23
C ASP A 150 2.78 -4.93 17.94
N PHE A 151 2.61 -4.27 16.78
CA PHE A 151 2.73 -4.86 15.44
C PHE A 151 3.57 -3.98 14.53
N MET A 152 4.37 -4.61 13.67
CA MET A 152 5.12 -3.92 12.62
C MET A 152 4.83 -4.52 11.25
N PHE A 153 4.38 -3.67 10.31
CA PHE A 153 4.19 -4.01 8.91
C PHE A 153 5.25 -3.31 8.07
N LEU A 154 6.07 -4.10 7.37
CA LEU A 154 7.31 -3.64 6.77
C LEU A 154 7.23 -3.80 5.24
N ASN A 155 7.70 -2.79 4.51
CA ASN A 155 7.77 -2.84 3.06
C ASN A 155 8.72 -3.95 2.59
N ALA A 156 8.16 -4.96 1.93
CA ALA A 156 8.91 -6.11 1.42
C ALA A 156 10.03 -5.72 0.44
N GLY A 157 9.87 -4.61 -0.29
CA GLY A 157 10.86 -4.11 -1.25
C GLY A 157 12.18 -3.67 -0.61
N ASN A 158 12.17 -3.27 0.67
CA ASN A 158 13.34 -2.74 1.38
C ASN A 158 14.00 -3.74 2.35
N MET A 159 13.69 -5.03 2.21
CA MET A 159 14.20 -6.09 3.10
C MET A 159 15.74 -6.13 3.22
N GLY A 160 16.46 -5.80 2.16
CA GLY A 160 17.92 -5.76 2.18
C GLY A 160 18.48 -4.71 3.15
N LEU A 161 17.88 -3.51 3.16
CA LEU A 161 18.23 -2.43 4.06
C LEU A 161 17.90 -2.77 5.51
N MET A 162 16.69 -3.30 5.74
CA MET A 162 16.23 -3.69 7.08
C MET A 162 17.13 -4.73 7.73
N LYS A 163 17.64 -5.70 6.95
CA LYS A 163 18.59 -6.70 7.48
C LYS A 163 19.92 -6.11 7.91
N THR A 164 20.45 -5.21 7.09
CA THR A 164 21.69 -4.53 7.43
C THR A 164 21.51 -3.72 8.70
N ASP A 165 20.41 -2.99 8.82
CA ASP A 165 20.10 -2.17 9.97
C ASP A 165 19.85 -3.00 11.23
N TYR A 166 19.09 -4.11 11.12
CA TYR A 166 18.90 -5.08 12.19
C TYR A 166 20.24 -5.66 12.66
N ALA A 167 21.13 -6.07 11.75
CA ALA A 167 22.42 -6.64 12.10
C ALA A 167 23.30 -5.65 12.87
N ASN A 168 23.23 -4.37 12.51
CA ASN A 168 24.00 -3.30 13.18
C ASN A 168 23.41 -2.90 14.54
N ASN A 169 22.09 -3.06 14.74
CA ASN A 169 21.37 -2.60 15.92
C ASN A 169 20.59 -3.75 16.60
N LYS A 170 21.10 -4.97 16.53
CA LYS A 170 20.39 -6.18 16.94
C LYS A 170 19.80 -6.10 18.34
N ALA A 171 20.55 -5.63 19.32
CA ALA A 171 20.08 -5.55 20.71
C ALA A 171 18.87 -4.59 20.86
N PHE A 172 18.87 -3.51 20.10
CA PHE A 172 17.75 -2.56 20.08
C PHE A 172 16.48 -3.22 19.52
N PHE A 173 16.57 -3.84 18.34
CA PHE A 173 15.42 -4.47 17.72
C PHE A 173 14.88 -5.66 18.51
N ASP A 174 15.77 -6.51 19.05
CA ASP A 174 15.38 -7.66 19.87
C ASP A 174 14.65 -7.23 21.18
N ASP A 175 14.82 -5.98 21.61
CA ASP A 175 14.15 -5.44 22.80
C ASP A 175 12.75 -4.91 22.51
N LEU A 176 12.41 -4.60 21.27
CA LEU A 176 11.09 -4.13 20.86
C LEU A 176 10.01 -5.22 21.06
N LYS A 177 8.83 -4.83 21.52
CA LYS A 177 7.70 -5.72 21.76
C LYS A 177 7.32 -6.54 20.53
N ALA A 178 7.17 -5.90 19.37
CA ALA A 178 6.83 -6.59 18.14
C ALA A 178 7.85 -7.67 17.76
N PHE A 179 9.14 -7.47 18.03
CA PHE A 179 10.20 -8.46 17.80
C PHE A 179 10.11 -9.63 18.79
N LYS A 180 9.95 -9.34 20.08
CA LYS A 180 9.82 -10.36 21.15
C LYS A 180 8.64 -11.27 20.94
N GLU A 181 7.51 -10.71 20.50
CA GLU A 181 6.26 -11.44 20.28
C GLU A 181 6.17 -12.04 18.86
N GLY A 182 7.11 -11.71 17.97
CA GLY A 182 7.12 -12.15 16.60
C GLY A 182 5.99 -11.55 15.76
N ASN A 183 5.56 -10.33 16.07
CA ASN A 183 4.51 -9.59 15.37
C ASN A 183 5.10 -8.72 14.24
N LEU A 184 5.97 -9.34 13.43
CA LEU A 184 6.59 -8.73 12.27
C LEU A 184 5.99 -9.30 11.00
N TYR A 185 5.55 -8.42 10.11
CA TYR A 185 4.91 -8.79 8.86
C TYR A 185 5.52 -8.01 7.71
N THR A 186 5.53 -8.58 6.52
CA THR A 186 5.91 -7.87 5.30
C THR A 186 4.70 -7.74 4.40
N GLN A 187 4.61 -6.60 3.73
CA GLN A 187 3.58 -6.30 2.74
C GLN A 187 4.17 -5.49 1.58
N PRO A 188 3.52 -5.44 0.42
CA PRO A 188 3.83 -4.47 -0.60
C PRO A 188 3.63 -3.05 -0.05
N PHE A 189 4.41 -2.10 -0.52
CA PHE A 189 4.11 -0.70 -0.23
C PHE A 189 3.23 -0.14 -1.35
N PHE A 190 1.96 0.09 -1.06
CA PHE A 190 0.97 0.48 -2.09
C PHE A 190 1.24 1.86 -2.72
N ASN A 191 2.00 2.74 -2.06
CA ASN A 191 2.42 4.04 -2.60
C ASN A 191 3.79 3.96 -3.30
N PHE A 192 3.93 3.04 -4.26
CA PHE A 192 5.15 2.90 -5.07
C PHE A 192 4.89 3.40 -6.50
N ASN A 193 5.59 4.47 -6.91
CA ASN A 193 5.38 5.17 -8.20
C ASN A 193 3.94 5.67 -8.41
N GLY A 194 3.28 6.07 -7.35
CA GLY A 194 1.87 6.43 -7.29
C GLY A 194 1.13 5.58 -6.28
N THR A 195 -0.17 5.71 -6.19
CA THR A 195 -1.01 4.92 -5.28
C THR A 195 -1.61 3.74 -6.04
N ASN A 196 -1.27 2.52 -5.63
CA ASN A 196 -1.82 1.27 -6.16
C ASN A 196 -3.00 0.88 -5.26
N ILE A 197 -4.20 1.32 -5.63
CA ILE A 197 -5.41 1.18 -4.80
C ILE A 197 -5.71 -0.29 -4.52
N ASP A 198 -5.53 -1.17 -5.50
CA ASP A 198 -5.66 -2.61 -5.39
C ASP A 198 -4.77 -3.20 -4.27
N ALA A 199 -3.49 -2.87 -4.29
CA ALA A 199 -2.54 -3.29 -3.24
C ALA A 199 -2.91 -2.70 -1.87
N GLY A 200 -3.32 -1.43 -1.82
CA GLY A 200 -3.74 -0.77 -0.59
C GLY A 200 -4.96 -1.44 0.06
N ILE A 201 -5.94 -1.85 -0.74
CA ILE A 201 -7.11 -2.59 -0.24
C ILE A 201 -6.70 -3.98 0.26
N CYS A 202 -5.83 -4.69 -0.47
CA CYS A 202 -5.29 -5.97 -0.03
C CYS A 202 -4.53 -5.84 1.30
N ASP A 203 -3.68 -4.81 1.43
CA ASP A 203 -2.95 -4.51 2.68
C ASP A 203 -3.92 -4.21 3.83
N THR A 204 -5.03 -3.51 3.57
CA THR A 204 -6.04 -3.21 4.59
C THR A 204 -6.68 -4.50 5.13
N TYR A 205 -7.11 -5.41 4.27
CA TYR A 205 -7.63 -6.72 4.70
C TYR A 205 -6.60 -7.55 5.44
N PHE A 206 -5.34 -7.54 4.98
CA PHE A 206 -4.26 -8.26 5.66
C PHE A 206 -3.96 -7.72 7.06
N ILE A 207 -3.82 -6.41 7.18
CA ILE A 207 -3.59 -5.75 8.47
C ILE A 207 -4.76 -6.06 9.39
N GLY A 208 -6.00 -5.85 8.93
CA GLY A 208 -7.21 -6.13 9.71
C GLY A 208 -7.27 -7.56 10.22
N ALA A 209 -7.05 -8.56 9.35
CA ALA A 209 -7.04 -9.97 9.72
C ALA A 209 -5.88 -10.33 10.68
N THR A 210 -4.80 -9.55 10.66
CA THR A 210 -3.65 -9.77 11.54
C THR A 210 -3.86 -9.18 12.93
N ILE A 211 -4.34 -7.94 13.02
CA ILE A 211 -4.49 -7.24 14.31
C ILE A 211 -5.84 -7.49 14.98
N TYR A 212 -6.86 -7.90 14.21
CA TYR A 212 -8.22 -8.21 14.69
C TYR A 212 -8.70 -9.57 14.18
N PRO A 213 -8.01 -10.69 14.47
CA PRO A 213 -8.28 -12.00 13.84
C PRO A 213 -9.73 -12.46 14.01
N ASP A 214 -10.36 -12.20 15.13
CA ASP A 214 -11.75 -12.60 15.39
C ASP A 214 -12.76 -11.85 14.50
N LYS A 215 -12.45 -10.60 14.13
CA LYS A 215 -13.30 -9.77 13.27
C LYS A 215 -13.19 -10.13 11.78
N PHE A 216 -12.14 -10.84 11.41
CA PHE A 216 -11.85 -11.26 10.04
C PHE A 216 -11.80 -12.78 9.88
N ALA A 217 -12.32 -13.55 10.87
CA ALA A 217 -12.24 -15.02 10.87
C ALA A 217 -12.96 -15.67 9.67
N ASP A 218 -13.94 -14.99 9.08
CA ASP A 218 -14.69 -15.39 7.90
C ASP A 218 -14.00 -15.04 6.57
N VAL A 219 -12.90 -14.25 6.59
CA VAL A 219 -12.23 -13.76 5.38
C VAL A 219 -11.16 -14.74 4.91
N ASP A 220 -11.37 -15.34 3.75
CA ASP A 220 -10.28 -15.98 3.01
C ASP A 220 -9.48 -14.90 2.27
N LEU A 221 -8.32 -14.54 2.83
CA LEU A 221 -7.45 -13.49 2.25
C LEU A 221 -7.04 -13.78 0.82
N LYS A 222 -6.83 -15.05 0.44
CA LYS A 222 -6.44 -15.39 -0.94
C LYS A 222 -7.58 -15.13 -1.91
N ALA A 223 -8.78 -15.60 -1.55
CA ALA A 223 -9.97 -15.34 -2.35
C ALA A 223 -10.27 -13.84 -2.43
N LYS A 224 -10.10 -13.11 -1.32
CA LYS A 224 -10.30 -11.65 -1.28
C LYS A 224 -9.31 -10.91 -2.18
N TYR A 225 -8.04 -11.28 -2.20
CA TYR A 225 -7.04 -10.67 -3.08
C TYR A 225 -7.34 -10.96 -4.55
N SER A 226 -7.67 -12.19 -4.88
CA SER A 226 -8.08 -12.55 -6.24
C SER A 226 -9.32 -11.78 -6.68
N GLU A 227 -10.32 -11.60 -5.80
CA GLU A 227 -11.49 -10.75 -6.05
C GLU A 227 -11.08 -9.31 -6.35
N ILE A 228 -10.28 -8.69 -5.48
CA ILE A 228 -9.85 -7.29 -5.62
C ILE A 228 -9.08 -7.08 -6.92
N TYR A 229 -8.06 -7.88 -7.19
CA TYR A 229 -7.25 -7.73 -8.40
C TYR A 229 -8.05 -8.01 -9.68
N THR A 230 -8.92 -9.03 -9.68
CA THR A 230 -9.76 -9.31 -10.84
C THR A 230 -10.74 -8.19 -11.09
N THR A 231 -11.33 -7.61 -10.06
CA THR A 231 -12.28 -6.48 -10.20
C THR A 231 -11.58 -5.21 -10.72
N LEU A 232 -10.41 -4.87 -10.22
CA LEU A 232 -9.75 -3.61 -10.55
C LEU A 232 -8.86 -3.70 -11.79
N LEU A 233 -8.23 -4.85 -12.04
CA LEU A 233 -7.27 -5.04 -13.13
C LEU A 233 -7.78 -5.95 -14.27
N GLY A 234 -8.94 -6.59 -14.10
CA GLY A 234 -9.48 -7.56 -15.06
C GLY A 234 -8.73 -8.91 -15.08
N VAL A 235 -7.73 -9.10 -14.23
CA VAL A 235 -6.92 -10.32 -14.13
C VAL A 235 -6.59 -10.65 -12.69
N ASP A 236 -6.48 -11.93 -12.35
CA ASP A 236 -5.99 -12.37 -11.03
C ASP A 236 -4.47 -12.14 -10.90
N PHE A 237 -4.11 -10.90 -10.67
CA PHE A 237 -2.71 -10.52 -10.50
C PHE A 237 -2.06 -11.15 -9.26
N TYR A 238 -2.84 -11.44 -8.21
CA TYR A 238 -2.36 -12.13 -7.02
C TYR A 238 -1.81 -13.52 -7.34
N GLN A 239 -2.48 -14.26 -8.20
CA GLN A 239 -1.98 -15.57 -8.66
C GLN A 239 -0.64 -15.43 -9.40
N ALA A 240 -0.51 -14.44 -10.28
CA ALA A 240 0.74 -14.16 -10.99
C ALA A 240 1.88 -13.80 -10.02
N MET A 241 1.59 -12.98 -9.01
CA MET A 241 2.56 -12.60 -7.97
C MET A 241 3.00 -13.82 -7.14
N GLN A 242 2.10 -14.72 -6.79
CA GLN A 242 2.44 -15.96 -6.09
C GLN A 242 3.35 -16.86 -6.94
N GLN A 243 3.07 -17.01 -8.22
CA GLN A 243 3.88 -17.80 -9.15
C GLN A 243 5.29 -17.23 -9.32
N SER A 244 5.44 -15.91 -9.33
CA SER A 244 6.74 -15.24 -9.39
C SER A 244 7.56 -15.35 -8.10
N GLY A 245 6.99 -15.90 -7.03
CA GLY A 245 7.62 -15.97 -5.72
C GLY A 245 7.63 -14.62 -4.97
N ALA A 246 7.03 -13.60 -5.52
CA ALA A 246 6.82 -12.30 -4.88
C ALA A 246 5.74 -12.36 -3.78
N GLY A 247 5.65 -13.47 -3.07
CA GLY A 247 4.70 -13.70 -2.01
C GLY A 247 4.64 -12.54 -1.01
N LEU A 248 3.49 -11.91 -0.91
CA LEU A 248 3.37 -10.51 -0.62
C LEU A 248 3.15 -10.19 0.83
N VAL A 249 2.53 -11.07 1.56
CA VAL A 249 2.13 -10.84 2.95
C VAL A 249 2.55 -12.05 3.77
N LYS A 250 3.45 -11.84 4.71
CA LYS A 250 4.00 -12.93 5.54
C LYS A 250 4.27 -12.47 6.94
N LYS A 251 3.99 -13.35 7.90
CA LYS A 251 4.69 -13.28 9.18
C LYS A 251 6.19 -13.43 8.91
N TYR A 252 6.98 -12.49 9.39
CA TYR A 252 8.41 -12.41 9.12
C TYR A 252 9.21 -12.76 10.36
N SER A 253 10.38 -13.37 10.15
CA SER A 253 11.39 -13.56 11.19
C SER A 253 12.70 -12.99 10.68
N MET A 254 13.37 -12.19 11.49
CA MET A 254 14.72 -11.70 11.20
C MET A 254 15.79 -12.78 11.37
N ASP A 255 15.41 -13.99 11.75
CA ASP A 255 16.33 -15.12 11.80
C ASP A 255 16.95 -15.37 10.41
N ALA A 256 18.28 -15.33 10.37
CA ALA A 256 19.06 -15.48 9.15
C ALA A 256 18.81 -16.83 8.43
N GLN A 257 18.47 -17.89 9.16
CA GLN A 257 18.16 -19.21 8.58
C GLN A 257 16.79 -19.23 7.91
N ALA A 258 15.75 -18.66 8.52
CA ALA A 258 14.41 -18.55 7.94
C ALA A 258 14.42 -17.68 6.68
N PHE A 259 15.25 -16.64 6.67
CA PHE A 259 15.42 -15.81 5.48
C PHE A 259 16.21 -16.48 4.36
N ALA A 260 17.32 -17.14 4.67
CA ALA A 260 18.09 -17.85 3.66
C ALA A 260 17.22 -18.92 2.95
N ALA A 261 16.39 -19.64 3.71
CA ALA A 261 15.42 -20.58 3.17
C ALA A 261 14.35 -19.89 2.28
N HIS A 262 13.90 -18.70 2.66
CA HIS A 262 12.95 -17.94 1.86
C HIS A 262 13.59 -17.43 0.57
N MET A 263 14.78 -16.84 0.62
CA MET A 263 15.52 -16.39 -0.57
C MET A 263 15.89 -17.51 -1.52
N ALA A 264 16.20 -18.70 -0.98
CA ALA A 264 16.43 -19.89 -1.80
C ALA A 264 15.17 -20.30 -2.57
N LYS A 265 13.99 -20.24 -1.95
CA LYS A 265 12.69 -20.50 -2.62
C LYS A 265 12.38 -19.46 -3.70
N LEU A 266 12.64 -18.18 -3.44
CA LEU A 266 12.43 -17.11 -4.41
C LEU A 266 13.35 -17.26 -5.63
N ARG A 267 14.63 -17.61 -5.41
CA ARG A 267 15.59 -17.86 -6.49
C ARG A 267 15.21 -19.08 -7.32
N ALA A 268 14.75 -20.14 -6.68
CA ALA A 268 14.29 -21.36 -7.37
C ALA A 268 13.04 -21.08 -8.22
N ALA A 269 12.09 -20.29 -7.72
CA ALA A 269 10.91 -19.86 -8.48
C ALA A 269 11.28 -18.96 -9.66
N GLY A 270 12.18 -17.99 -9.46
CA GLY A 270 12.68 -17.10 -10.54
C GLY A 270 13.48 -17.84 -11.61
N ALA A 271 14.27 -18.85 -11.23
CA ALA A 271 14.98 -19.71 -12.19
C ALA A 271 14.03 -20.57 -13.02
N SER A 272 12.89 -20.97 -12.45
CA SER A 272 11.83 -21.71 -13.17
C SER A 272 11.10 -20.86 -14.21
N LEU A 273 11.04 -19.53 -14.03
CA LEU A 273 10.39 -18.60 -14.96
C LEU A 273 11.31 -18.17 -16.13
N LEU A 274 12.63 -18.29 -15.96
CA LEU A 274 13.63 -17.92 -16.98
C LEU A 274 14.12 -19.12 -17.79
N GLY A 275 13.64 -20.33 -17.47
CA GLY A 275 14.07 -21.59 -18.08
C GLY A 275 12.98 -22.31 -18.88
N GLY A 276 11.94 -21.61 -19.33
CA GLY A 276 10.86 -22.15 -20.15
C GLY A 276 10.80 -21.49 -21.53
#